data_d71398ea6cb844d6e1c57b8bd319726e
#
_entry.id   d71398ea6cb844d6e1c57b8bd319726e
#
_cell.length_a   1.000
_cell.length_b   1.000
_cell.length_c   1.000
_cell.angle_alpha   90.00
_cell.angle_beta   90.00
_cell.angle_gamma   90.00
#
_symmetry.space_group_name_H-M   'P 1'
#
loop_
_entity.id
_entity.type
_entity.pdbx_description
1 polymer ?
#
loop_
_entity_poly.entity_id
_entity_poly.type
_entity_poly.pdbx_seq_one_letter_code
_entity_poly.pdbx_strand_id
1 'polypeptide(L)'
;MEVTSSTLAGQRFLHGLRTDQLDALAATASEVMFPAGHRIFAEGASVGSFWLIESGYVALDVQVPGERPVIIGTVGIGGLLGWSWLLLPYQYAFGAVCVTEVRAIEFRAPAVRDRCAADPDLGHELTSRMFEVLADRLEGTRGRLVARSLA
;
A
#
# COMPACT_ATOMS: atom_id res chain seq x y z
N MET A 1 -13.87 3.34 -14.00
CA MET A 1 -13.62 4.79 -14.16
C MET A 1 -12.13 5.01 -14.35
N GLU A 2 -11.77 5.90 -15.22
CA GLU A 2 -10.37 6.17 -15.53
C GLU A 2 -9.71 6.99 -14.41
N VAL A 3 -8.49 6.58 -14.02
CA VAL A 3 -7.71 7.30 -13.03
C VAL A 3 -6.98 8.46 -13.73
N THR A 4 -7.18 9.67 -13.23
CA THR A 4 -6.55 10.88 -13.76
C THR A 4 -5.65 11.52 -12.70
N SER A 5 -4.86 12.52 -13.11
CA SER A 5 -4.06 13.30 -12.16
C SER A 5 -4.94 13.97 -11.10
N SER A 6 -6.15 14.42 -11.48
CA SER A 6 -7.12 14.98 -10.53
C SER A 6 -7.55 13.98 -9.46
N THR A 7 -7.79 12.73 -9.86
CA THR A 7 -8.12 11.64 -8.92
C THR A 7 -6.97 11.45 -7.93
N LEU A 8 -5.74 11.40 -8.42
CA LEU A 8 -4.55 11.18 -7.60
C LEU A 8 -4.22 12.36 -6.71
N ALA A 9 -4.49 13.59 -7.15
CA ALA A 9 -4.24 14.80 -6.36
C ALA A 9 -5.03 14.82 -5.05
N GLY A 10 -6.18 14.13 -5.01
CA GLY A 10 -6.98 13.98 -3.80
C GLY A 10 -6.42 12.96 -2.79
N GLN A 11 -5.43 12.18 -3.16
CA GLN A 11 -4.85 11.16 -2.29
C GLN A 11 -3.78 11.76 -1.38
N ARG A 12 -3.94 11.60 -0.08
CA ARG A 12 -3.03 12.15 0.93
C ARG A 12 -1.59 11.71 0.72
N PHE A 13 -1.38 10.45 0.35
CA PHE A 13 -0.05 9.88 0.08
C PHE A 13 0.68 10.61 -1.04
N LEU A 14 -0.06 11.13 -2.03
CA LEU A 14 0.49 11.79 -3.22
C LEU A 14 0.42 13.33 -3.16
N HIS A 15 0.02 13.86 -2.01
CA HIS A 15 -0.12 15.31 -1.83
C HIS A 15 1.20 16.03 -2.06
N GLY A 16 1.17 17.09 -2.86
CA GLY A 16 2.35 17.90 -3.16
C GLY A 16 3.17 17.47 -4.37
N LEU A 17 2.81 16.35 -5.02
CA LEU A 17 3.45 15.99 -6.29
C LEU A 17 3.04 16.94 -7.41
N ARG A 18 3.95 17.18 -8.37
CA ARG A 18 3.66 17.99 -9.55
C ARG A 18 2.64 17.28 -10.45
N THR A 19 1.94 18.06 -11.26
CA THR A 19 0.93 17.51 -12.20
C THR A 19 1.55 16.50 -13.17
N ASP A 20 2.76 16.78 -13.68
CA ASP A 20 3.45 15.85 -14.58
C ASP A 20 3.79 14.52 -13.90
N GLN A 21 4.13 14.54 -12.61
CA GLN A 21 4.37 13.34 -11.81
C GLN A 21 3.08 12.57 -11.58
N LEU A 22 2.00 13.27 -11.27
CA LEU A 22 0.69 12.64 -11.10
C LEU A 22 0.19 12.02 -12.42
N ASP A 23 0.41 12.68 -13.54
CA ASP A 23 0.06 12.12 -14.87
C ASP A 23 0.84 10.83 -15.15
N ALA A 24 2.14 10.81 -14.81
CA ALA A 24 2.96 9.63 -14.98
C ALA A 24 2.44 8.45 -14.14
N LEU A 25 2.05 8.71 -12.90
CA LEU A 25 1.48 7.69 -12.02
C LEU A 25 0.10 7.25 -12.47
N ALA A 26 -0.75 8.17 -12.92
CA ALA A 26 -2.09 7.85 -13.41
C ALA A 26 -2.04 6.85 -14.57
N ALA A 27 -1.04 6.95 -15.43
CA ALA A 27 -0.85 6.02 -16.54
C ALA A 27 -0.57 4.58 -16.07
N THR A 28 -0.15 4.38 -14.83
CA THR A 28 0.13 3.06 -14.24
C THR A 28 -1.02 2.54 -13.39
N ALA A 29 -2.09 3.30 -13.24
CA ALA A 29 -3.12 3.09 -12.22
C ALA A 29 -4.48 2.74 -12.80
N SER A 30 -5.28 2.03 -12.01
CA SER A 30 -6.68 1.74 -12.31
C SER A 30 -7.50 1.70 -11.02
N GLU A 31 -8.79 2.01 -11.11
CA GLU A 31 -9.71 1.82 -10.00
C GLU A 31 -10.11 0.36 -9.90
N VAL A 32 -10.12 -0.15 -8.67
CA VAL A 32 -10.52 -1.54 -8.39
C VAL A 32 -11.49 -1.58 -7.21
N MET A 33 -12.30 -2.61 -7.18
CA MET A 33 -13.23 -2.86 -6.08
C MET A 33 -13.11 -4.33 -5.69
N PHE A 34 -12.99 -4.58 -4.40
CA PHE A 34 -12.89 -5.93 -3.85
C PHE A 34 -14.05 -6.16 -2.87
N PRO A 35 -14.71 -7.33 -2.93
CA PRO A 35 -15.75 -7.66 -1.95
C PRO A 35 -15.14 -7.94 -0.57
N ALA A 36 -15.97 -7.86 0.46
CA ALA A 36 -15.56 -8.29 1.81
C ALA A 36 -15.10 -9.75 1.77
N GLY A 37 -14.03 -10.06 2.50
CA GLY A 37 -13.44 -11.39 2.55
C GLY A 37 -12.47 -11.71 1.44
N HIS A 38 -12.34 -10.85 0.43
CA HIS A 38 -11.40 -11.06 -0.68
C HIS A 38 -9.95 -10.93 -0.20
N ARG A 39 -9.10 -11.90 -0.54
CA ARG A 39 -7.67 -11.81 -0.28
C ARG A 39 -7.00 -11.08 -1.44
N ILE A 40 -6.46 -9.90 -1.15
CA ILE A 40 -5.81 -9.06 -2.16
C ILE A 40 -4.45 -9.66 -2.54
N PHE A 41 -3.67 -10.07 -1.54
CA PHE A 41 -2.43 -10.80 -1.77
C PHE A 41 -2.06 -11.66 -0.56
N ALA A 42 -1.26 -12.69 -0.81
CA ALA A 42 -0.75 -13.60 0.20
C ALA A 42 0.67 -13.19 0.62
N GLU A 43 1.01 -13.43 1.87
CA GLU A 43 2.38 -13.30 2.37
C GLU A 43 3.34 -14.12 1.49
N GLY A 44 4.46 -13.53 1.10
CA GLY A 44 5.47 -14.18 0.28
C GLY A 44 5.19 -14.18 -1.22
N ALA A 45 4.01 -13.77 -1.66
CA ALA A 45 3.70 -13.67 -3.09
C ALA A 45 4.54 -12.57 -3.74
N SER A 46 4.83 -12.74 -5.03
CA SER A 46 5.55 -11.73 -5.82
C SER A 46 4.73 -10.46 -5.94
N VAL A 47 5.39 -9.30 -5.81
CA VAL A 47 4.73 -7.99 -5.86
C VAL A 47 4.45 -7.61 -7.31
N GLY A 48 3.16 -7.55 -7.65
CA GLY A 48 2.71 -7.05 -8.96
C GLY A 48 2.11 -5.65 -8.88
N SER A 49 1.56 -5.29 -7.73
CA SER A 49 0.83 -4.02 -7.54
C SER A 49 0.97 -3.52 -6.11
N PHE A 50 0.63 -2.25 -5.94
CA PHE A 50 0.31 -1.66 -4.64
C PHE A 50 -0.95 -0.81 -4.78
N TRP A 51 -1.55 -0.44 -3.66
CA TRP A 51 -2.87 0.20 -3.65
C TRP A 51 -2.92 1.39 -2.70
N LEU A 52 -3.72 2.38 -3.06
CA LEU A 52 -4.18 3.43 -2.15
C LEU A 52 -5.66 3.20 -1.88
N ILE A 53 -6.04 3.09 -0.62
CA ILE A 53 -7.40 2.75 -0.22
C ILE A 53 -8.27 4.00 -0.27
N GLU A 54 -9.36 3.93 -1.05
CA GLU A 54 -10.35 5.02 -1.15
C GLU A 54 -11.50 4.85 -0.16
N SER A 55 -11.91 3.60 0.09
CA SER A 55 -12.93 3.29 1.11
C SER A 55 -12.80 1.86 1.57
N GLY A 56 -13.26 1.60 2.78
CA GLY A 56 -13.23 0.27 3.38
C GLY A 56 -11.98 0.03 4.23
N TYR A 57 -11.86 -1.21 4.71
CA TYR A 57 -10.77 -1.63 5.60
C TYR A 57 -10.16 -2.93 5.14
N VAL A 58 -8.83 -3.00 5.21
CA VAL A 58 -8.03 -4.18 4.88
C VAL A 58 -7.29 -4.63 6.14
N ALA A 59 -7.38 -5.91 6.47
CA ALA A 59 -6.58 -6.51 7.54
C ALA A 59 -5.27 -7.04 6.96
N LEU A 60 -4.18 -6.76 7.66
CA LEU A 60 -2.86 -7.30 7.35
C LEU A 60 -2.60 -8.50 8.25
N ASP A 61 -2.15 -9.61 7.67
CA ASP A 61 -1.94 -10.84 8.42
C ASP A 61 -0.61 -11.51 8.10
N VAL A 62 -0.15 -12.36 9.03
CA VAL A 62 1.02 -13.21 8.84
C VAL A 62 0.65 -14.65 9.18
N GLN A 63 1.30 -15.59 8.50
CA GLN A 63 1.11 -17.01 8.75
C GLN A 63 2.02 -17.46 9.89
N VAL A 64 1.45 -18.14 10.86
CA VAL A 64 2.18 -18.79 11.94
C VAL A 64 1.98 -20.30 11.79
N PRO A 65 3.05 -21.08 11.65
CA PRO A 65 2.91 -22.52 11.45
C PRO A 65 2.05 -23.20 12.52
N GLY A 66 1.05 -23.97 12.08
CA GLY A 66 0.13 -24.68 12.96
C GLY A 66 -0.99 -23.83 13.57
N GLU A 67 -1.07 -22.55 13.23
CA GLU A 67 -2.08 -21.62 13.76
C GLU A 67 -2.86 -20.94 12.64
N ARG A 68 -3.94 -20.25 13.04
CA ARG A 68 -4.67 -19.37 12.14
C ARG A 68 -3.82 -18.14 11.82
N PRO A 69 -4.03 -17.49 10.68
CA PRO A 69 -3.33 -16.23 10.38
C PRO A 69 -3.52 -15.21 11.50
N VAL A 70 -2.43 -14.53 11.86
CA VAL A 70 -2.45 -13.51 12.92
C VAL A 70 -2.58 -12.14 12.26
N ILE A 71 -3.58 -11.37 12.67
CA ILE A 71 -3.77 -10.00 12.19
C ILE A 71 -2.77 -9.10 12.92
N ILE A 72 -1.93 -8.41 12.13
CA ILE A 72 -0.88 -7.53 12.66
C ILE A 72 -1.21 -6.04 12.49
N GLY A 73 -2.27 -5.72 11.75
CA GLY A 73 -2.69 -4.33 11.57
C GLY A 73 -3.83 -4.21 10.59
N THR A 74 -4.28 -2.98 10.39
CA THR A 74 -5.33 -2.64 9.42
C THR A 74 -4.94 -1.42 8.62
N VAL A 75 -5.46 -1.33 7.39
CA VAL A 75 -5.28 -0.17 6.51
C VAL A 75 -6.67 0.31 6.11
N GLY A 76 -6.93 1.60 6.31
CA GLY A 76 -8.20 2.25 5.96
C GLY A 76 -8.02 3.34 4.92
N ILE A 77 -8.99 4.24 4.83
CA ILE A 77 -9.06 5.34 3.86
C ILE A 77 -7.75 6.14 3.85
N GLY A 78 -7.21 6.35 2.66
CA GLY A 78 -5.98 7.10 2.43
C GLY A 78 -4.70 6.30 2.70
N GLY A 79 -4.82 5.06 3.18
CA GLY A 79 -3.68 4.22 3.50
C GLY A 79 -3.04 3.56 2.29
N LEU A 80 -1.75 3.31 2.39
CA LEU A 80 -0.96 2.61 1.38
C LEU A 80 -0.91 1.12 1.71
N LEU A 81 -1.21 0.30 0.73
CA LEU A 81 -1.18 -1.15 0.85
C LEU A 81 -0.18 -1.74 -0.16
N GLY A 82 0.70 -2.64 0.31
CA GLY A 82 1.61 -3.34 -0.59
C GLY A 82 2.92 -2.63 -0.85
N TRP A 83 3.55 -2.08 0.17
CA TRP A 83 4.79 -1.29 0.06
C TRP A 83 6.01 -2.05 -0.46
N SER A 84 5.98 -3.37 -0.53
CA SER A 84 7.14 -4.20 -0.90
C SER A 84 7.62 -4.03 -2.34
N TRP A 85 6.98 -3.18 -3.13
CA TRP A 85 7.32 -2.95 -4.54
C TRP A 85 8.69 -2.28 -4.76
N LEU A 86 9.26 -1.68 -3.71
CA LEU A 86 10.55 -0.98 -3.78
C LEU A 86 11.74 -1.86 -3.42
N LEU A 87 11.54 -2.94 -2.66
CA LEU A 87 12.62 -3.70 -2.05
C LEU A 87 12.70 -5.12 -2.63
N LEU A 88 13.91 -5.51 -3.02
CA LEU A 88 14.16 -6.91 -3.38
C LEU A 88 13.97 -7.81 -2.15
N PRO A 89 13.45 -9.01 -2.32
CA PRO A 89 13.15 -9.72 -3.57
C PRO A 89 11.78 -9.42 -4.19
N TYR A 90 11.14 -8.30 -3.90
CA TYR A 90 9.80 -7.90 -4.37
C TYR A 90 8.73 -8.94 -4.02
N GLN A 91 8.68 -9.29 -2.75
CA GLN A 91 7.68 -10.20 -2.19
C GLN A 91 6.94 -9.49 -1.07
N TYR A 92 5.63 -9.75 -0.96
CA TYR A 92 4.84 -9.15 0.12
C TYR A 92 5.29 -9.70 1.47
N ALA A 93 5.58 -8.79 2.40
CA ALA A 93 6.06 -9.14 3.75
C ALA A 93 4.95 -9.70 4.64
N PHE A 94 3.70 -9.51 4.26
CA PHE A 94 2.49 -9.98 4.96
C PHE A 94 1.38 -10.16 3.94
N GLY A 95 0.26 -10.75 4.34
CA GLY A 95 -0.94 -10.88 3.53
C GLY A 95 -1.90 -9.71 3.75
N ALA A 96 -2.90 -9.59 2.89
CA ALA A 96 -3.93 -8.57 2.99
C ALA A 96 -5.29 -9.16 2.60
N VAL A 97 -6.28 -8.97 3.47
CA VAL A 97 -7.64 -9.46 3.25
C VAL A 97 -8.64 -8.34 3.55
N CYS A 98 -9.64 -8.20 2.70
CA CYS A 98 -10.67 -7.18 2.88
C CYS A 98 -11.60 -7.54 4.04
N VAL A 99 -11.69 -6.65 5.03
CA VAL A 99 -12.64 -6.79 6.15
C VAL A 99 -14.04 -6.40 5.68
N THR A 100 -14.13 -5.32 4.92
CA THR A 100 -15.34 -4.82 4.28
C THR A 100 -15.15 -4.82 2.77
N GLU A 101 -16.16 -4.39 2.02
CA GLU A 101 -15.95 -4.00 0.63
C GLU A 101 -14.91 -2.89 0.58
N VAL A 102 -13.97 -2.97 -0.36
CA VAL A 102 -12.85 -2.03 -0.48
C VAL A 102 -12.84 -1.44 -1.89
N ARG A 103 -12.76 -0.13 -1.97
CA ARG A 103 -12.46 0.59 -3.22
C ARG A 103 -11.04 1.13 -3.10
N ALA A 104 -10.26 0.96 -4.15
CA ALA A 104 -8.86 1.35 -4.13
C ALA A 104 -8.38 1.77 -5.50
N ILE A 105 -7.26 2.48 -5.53
CA ILE A 105 -6.51 2.75 -6.74
C ILE A 105 -5.35 1.77 -6.74
N GLU A 106 -5.29 0.94 -7.77
CA GLU A 106 -4.22 -0.05 -7.96
C GLU A 106 -3.16 0.51 -8.89
N PHE A 107 -1.90 0.43 -8.48
CA PHE A 107 -0.75 0.83 -9.27
C PHE A 107 0.04 -0.41 -9.66
N ARG A 108 0.40 -0.53 -10.94
CA ARG A 108 1.26 -1.61 -11.40
C ARG A 108 2.71 -1.32 -10.98
N ALA A 109 3.24 -2.13 -10.09
CA ALA A 109 4.55 -1.91 -9.48
C ALA A 109 5.70 -1.83 -10.51
N PRO A 110 5.82 -2.75 -11.50
CA PRO A 110 6.87 -2.62 -12.50
C PRO A 110 6.81 -1.32 -13.30
N ALA A 111 5.60 -0.89 -13.67
CA ALA A 111 5.41 0.36 -14.41
C ALA A 111 5.79 1.58 -13.57
N VAL A 112 5.48 1.57 -12.27
CA VAL A 112 5.88 2.65 -11.36
C VAL A 112 7.40 2.68 -11.20
N ARG A 113 8.05 1.53 -11.06
CA ARG A 113 9.52 1.47 -11.00
C ARG A 113 10.15 2.07 -12.25
N ASP A 114 9.59 1.79 -13.44
CA ASP A 114 10.07 2.35 -14.69
C ASP A 114 9.93 3.87 -14.71
N ARG A 115 8.82 4.40 -14.22
CA ARG A 115 8.61 5.86 -14.11
C ARG A 115 9.59 6.50 -13.14
N CYS A 116 9.88 5.84 -12.02
CA CYS A 116 10.88 6.33 -11.05
C CYS A 116 12.30 6.32 -11.62
N ALA A 117 12.64 5.33 -12.42
CA ALA A 117 13.93 5.26 -13.10
C ALA A 117 14.09 6.38 -14.13
N ALA A 118 13.01 6.72 -14.84
CA ALA A 118 12.99 7.79 -15.84
C ALA A 118 12.96 9.19 -15.20
N ASP A 119 12.40 9.32 -14.00
CA ASP A 119 12.28 10.57 -13.25
C ASP A 119 12.77 10.36 -11.82
N PRO A 120 14.06 10.63 -11.54
CA PRO A 120 14.63 10.44 -10.19
C PRO A 120 13.95 11.27 -9.11
N ASP A 121 13.41 12.44 -9.44
CA ASP A 121 12.67 13.27 -8.47
C ASP A 121 11.41 12.56 -8.02
N LEU A 122 10.68 11.94 -8.94
CA LEU A 122 9.51 11.12 -8.59
C LEU A 122 9.90 9.93 -7.72
N GLY A 123 10.99 9.24 -8.08
CA GLY A 123 11.51 8.12 -7.29
C GLY A 123 11.87 8.53 -5.87
N HIS A 124 12.55 9.66 -5.71
CA HIS A 124 12.91 10.21 -4.40
C HIS A 124 11.66 10.55 -3.58
N GLU A 125 10.68 11.22 -4.18
CA GLU A 125 9.44 11.60 -3.50
C GLU A 125 8.66 10.39 -3.02
N LEU A 126 8.49 9.38 -3.87
CA LEU A 126 7.77 8.17 -3.49
C LEU A 126 8.51 7.39 -2.40
N THR A 127 9.81 7.26 -2.52
CA THR A 127 10.63 6.57 -1.51
C THR A 127 10.54 7.25 -0.15
N SER A 128 10.62 8.59 -0.13
CA SER A 128 10.51 9.37 1.11
C SER A 128 9.15 9.18 1.78
N ARG A 129 8.08 9.21 0.99
CA ARG A 129 6.70 8.99 1.49
C ARG A 129 6.50 7.58 2.01
N MET A 130 7.06 6.59 1.32
CA MET A 130 7.03 5.19 1.76
C MET A 130 7.75 5.03 3.09
N PHE A 131 8.91 5.67 3.24
CA PHE A 131 9.65 5.63 4.49
C PHE A 131 8.82 6.18 5.65
N GLU A 132 8.12 7.29 5.45
CA GLU A 132 7.23 7.86 6.48
C GLU A 132 6.11 6.89 6.87
N VAL A 133 5.49 6.23 5.91
CA VAL A 133 4.45 5.22 6.18
C VAL A 133 5.01 4.07 7.00
N LEU A 134 6.19 3.56 6.65
CA LEU A 134 6.82 2.46 7.37
C LEU A 134 7.24 2.86 8.77
N ALA A 135 7.75 4.07 8.95
CA ALA A 135 8.10 4.60 10.27
C ALA A 135 6.87 4.69 11.17
N ASP A 136 5.75 5.20 10.65
CA ASP A 136 4.50 5.30 11.41
C ASP A 136 3.97 3.92 11.81
N ARG A 137 4.05 2.94 10.91
CA ARG A 137 3.62 1.56 11.21
C ARG A 137 4.52 0.92 12.27
N LEU A 138 5.82 1.15 12.21
CA LEU A 138 6.77 0.66 13.21
C LEU A 138 6.49 1.28 14.58
N GLU A 139 6.28 2.59 14.65
CA GLU A 139 5.92 3.29 15.88
C GLU A 139 4.63 2.74 16.48
N GLY A 140 3.60 2.53 15.67
CA GLY A 140 2.34 1.94 16.09
C GLY A 140 2.54 0.53 16.65
N THR A 141 3.34 -0.30 16.00
CA THR A 141 3.65 -1.66 16.46
C THR A 141 4.40 -1.65 17.79
N ARG A 142 5.40 -0.78 17.90
CA ARG A 142 6.17 -0.60 19.12
C ARG A 142 5.27 -0.19 20.29
N GLY A 143 4.37 0.76 20.07
CA GLY A 143 3.42 1.21 21.09
C GLY A 143 2.53 0.08 21.59
N ARG A 144 2.04 -0.77 20.69
CA ARG A 144 1.23 -1.94 21.08
C ARG A 144 2.01 -2.96 21.89
N LEU A 145 3.27 -3.21 21.53
CA LEU A 145 4.13 -4.14 22.26
C LEU A 145 4.44 -3.63 23.67
N VAL A 146 4.73 -2.34 23.82
CA VAL A 146 4.96 -1.71 25.11
C VAL A 146 3.70 -1.80 25.98
N ALA A 147 2.53 -1.49 25.43
CA ALA A 147 1.26 -1.59 26.14
C ALA A 147 0.99 -3.02 26.65
N ARG A 148 1.29 -4.04 25.84
CA ARG A 148 1.18 -5.45 26.25
C ARG A 148 2.12 -5.79 27.40
N SER A 149 3.34 -5.28 27.39
CA SER A 149 4.33 -5.56 28.43
C SER A 149 3.96 -4.94 29.76
N LEU A 150 3.17 -3.84 29.75
CA LEU A 150 2.73 -3.13 30.94
C LEU A 150 1.39 -3.65 31.49
N ALA A 151 0.70 -4.49 30.74
CA ALA A 151 -0.62 -5.02 31.13
C ALA A 151 -0.52 -6.17 32.12
#